data_6816ac508fe152855696644e95ac23da
#
_entry.id   6816ac508fe152855696644e95ac23da
#
_cell.length_a   1.000
_cell.length_b   1.000
_cell.length_c   1.000
_cell.angle_alpha   90.00
_cell.angle_beta   90.00
_cell.angle_gamma   90.00
#
_symmetry.space_group_name_H-M   'P 1'
#
loop_
_entity.id
_entity.type
_entity.pdbx_description
1 polymer ?
#
loop_
_entity_poly.entity_id
_entity_poly.type
_entity_poly.pdbx_seq_one_letter_code
_entity_poly.pdbx_strand_id
1 'polypeptide(L)'
;ILYETAGALGNGERIFITAKLPDYIRVGNGDDVTEKYIFLTTSHDGSGSITAAFTPIRIVCQNTLNASLRSMTNVVRIKHTSGAKQRLENAHKVMGLANTLSTQLENIFNDWAKVRVTDREVKKLIQLALCPNKETLNLLKKGAEDEVSTLFKNTVDDAFEYAMISDTQQMDTTKGTLFGAYNAVTGYFQNVRNYRDGEAKLQSIVMGGTAQLKTQKAFELCTDFAYSGAEIFNFN
;
A
#
# COMPACT_ATOMS: atom_id res chain seq x y z
N ILE A 1 15.00 17.02 -0.57
CA ILE A 1 13.84 16.66 0.29
C ILE A 1 12.95 17.88 0.38
N LEU A 2 11.70 17.73 -0.02
CA LEU A 2 10.70 18.80 0.06
C LEU A 2 9.67 18.41 1.14
N TYR A 3 9.50 19.27 2.14
CA TYR A 3 8.41 19.08 3.12
C TYR A 3 7.08 19.48 2.48
N GLU A 4 6.07 18.60 2.55
CA GLU A 4 4.79 18.86 1.91
C GLU A 4 3.63 19.01 2.88
N THR A 5 3.57 18.16 3.90
CA THR A 5 2.44 18.15 4.83
C THR A 5 2.94 17.92 6.26
N ALA A 6 2.37 18.65 7.18
CA ALA A 6 2.52 18.42 8.61
C ALA A 6 1.17 18.53 9.29
N GLY A 7 0.97 17.80 10.37
CA GLY A 7 -0.29 17.84 11.11
C GLY A 7 -0.20 17.18 12.46
N ALA A 8 -1.31 17.29 13.21
CA ALA A 8 -1.50 16.63 14.48
C ALA A 8 -2.66 15.64 14.38
N LEU A 9 -2.57 14.53 15.11
CA LEU A 9 -3.56 13.47 15.18
C LEU A 9 -4.07 13.34 16.62
N GLY A 10 -5.32 12.92 16.75
CA GLY A 10 -6.01 12.88 18.04
C GLY A 10 -6.25 14.32 18.55
N ASN A 11 -6.05 14.55 19.83
CA ASN A 11 -6.10 15.89 20.44
C ASN A 11 -4.73 16.59 20.43
N GLY A 12 -3.85 16.20 19.51
CA GLY A 12 -2.48 16.72 19.40
C GLY A 12 -1.41 15.83 20.05
N GLU A 13 -1.79 14.64 20.52
CA GLU A 13 -0.83 13.72 21.15
C GLU A 13 0.22 13.19 20.17
N ARG A 14 -0.11 13.14 18.89
CA ARG A 14 0.81 12.73 17.82
C ARG A 14 0.92 13.80 16.76
N ILE A 15 2.13 14.08 16.36
CA ILE A 15 2.41 14.94 15.21
C ILE A 15 3.05 14.11 14.09
N PHE A 16 2.83 14.55 12.86
CA PHE A 16 3.47 13.92 11.69
C PHE A 16 3.97 14.98 10.71
N ILE A 17 4.96 14.59 9.92
CA ILE A 17 5.49 15.34 8.78
C ILE A 17 5.70 14.38 7.63
N THR A 18 5.30 14.77 6.42
CA THR A 18 5.67 14.09 5.19
C THR A 18 6.75 14.86 4.45
N ALA A 19 7.73 14.15 3.94
CA ALA A 19 8.81 14.72 3.16
C ALA A 19 8.97 13.94 1.85
N LYS A 20 8.85 14.65 0.73
CA LYS A 20 9.06 14.07 -0.61
C LYS A 20 10.55 13.86 -0.85
N LEU A 21 10.91 12.68 -1.32
CA LEU A 21 12.25 12.33 -1.75
C LEU A 21 12.45 12.69 -3.22
N PRO A 22 13.69 12.96 -3.65
CA PRO A 22 13.99 13.12 -5.07
C PRO A 22 13.76 11.80 -5.80
N ASP A 23 13.53 11.90 -7.12
CA ASP A 23 13.27 10.77 -7.98
C ASP A 23 11.92 10.08 -7.78
N TYR A 24 11.66 9.08 -8.64
CA TYR A 24 10.42 8.32 -8.70
C TYR A 24 10.74 6.83 -8.80
N ILE A 25 9.78 5.98 -8.43
CA ILE A 25 9.71 4.58 -8.86
C ILE A 25 9.01 4.60 -10.22
N ARG A 26 9.64 4.03 -11.25
CA ARG A 26 9.16 4.08 -12.63
C ARG A 26 8.70 2.70 -13.09
N VAL A 27 7.51 2.63 -13.66
CA VAL A 27 6.96 1.38 -14.19
C VAL A 27 6.77 1.52 -15.72
N GLY A 28 7.10 0.48 -16.45
CA GLY A 28 7.05 0.48 -17.91
C GLY A 28 8.09 1.43 -18.53
N ASN A 29 7.65 2.20 -19.53
CA ASN A 29 8.52 3.13 -20.26
C ASN A 29 8.70 4.49 -19.53
N GLY A 30 8.30 4.58 -18.28
CA GLY A 30 8.52 5.76 -17.44
C GLY A 30 7.35 6.74 -17.34
N ASP A 31 6.23 6.47 -17.99
CA ASP A 31 5.03 7.29 -17.90
C ASP A 31 4.21 7.00 -16.63
N ASP A 32 4.34 5.80 -16.08
CA ASP A 32 3.72 5.40 -14.83
C ASP A 32 4.72 5.60 -13.68
N VAL A 33 4.53 6.69 -12.93
CA VAL A 33 5.47 7.10 -11.89
C VAL A 33 4.83 7.10 -10.51
N THR A 34 5.60 6.63 -9.53
CA THR A 34 5.25 6.64 -8.11
C THR A 34 6.22 7.54 -7.35
N GLU A 35 5.70 8.55 -6.67
CA GLU A 35 6.46 9.43 -5.79
C GLU A 35 6.95 8.70 -4.54
N LYS A 36 8.07 9.15 -4.01
CA LYS A 36 8.68 8.58 -2.81
C LYS A 36 8.59 9.57 -1.66
N TYR A 37 8.07 9.10 -0.53
CA TYR A 37 7.92 9.91 0.68
C TYR A 37 8.56 9.25 1.88
N ILE A 38 9.02 10.07 2.81
CA ILE A 38 9.26 9.68 4.20
C ILE A 38 8.14 10.26 5.03
N PHE A 39 7.49 9.42 5.80
CA PHE A 39 6.53 9.78 6.83
C PHE A 39 7.23 9.73 8.17
N LEU A 40 7.27 10.87 8.85
CA LEU A 40 7.83 11.01 10.19
C LEU A 40 6.68 11.23 11.17
N THR A 41 6.66 10.50 12.27
CA THR A 41 5.69 10.70 13.36
C THR A 41 6.36 10.59 14.70
N THR A 42 5.85 11.33 15.67
CA THR A 42 6.25 11.28 17.07
C THR A 42 5.06 11.52 17.97
N SER A 43 5.12 11.02 19.21
CA SER A 43 4.14 11.33 20.24
C SER A 43 4.71 12.31 21.27
N HIS A 44 3.87 13.22 21.75
CA HIS A 44 4.24 14.21 22.79
C HIS A 44 4.04 13.69 24.22
N ASP A 45 3.35 12.58 24.38
CA ASP A 45 3.07 11.95 25.69
C ASP A 45 4.26 11.16 26.26
N GLY A 46 5.41 11.17 25.58
CA GLY A 46 6.61 10.43 25.98
C GLY A 46 6.50 8.91 25.78
N SER A 47 5.37 8.39 25.30
CA SER A 47 5.14 6.96 25.12
C SER A 47 5.79 6.39 23.85
N GLY A 48 6.20 7.25 22.91
CA GLY A 48 6.67 6.83 21.59
C GLY A 48 8.03 7.38 21.19
N SER A 49 8.74 6.60 20.39
CA SER A 49 9.94 7.05 19.67
C SER A 49 9.53 7.85 18.44
N ILE A 50 10.43 8.71 17.93
CA ILE A 50 10.29 9.24 16.58
C ILE A 50 10.33 8.06 15.60
N THR A 51 9.30 7.93 14.78
CA THR A 51 9.19 6.85 13.79
C THR A 51 9.30 7.46 12.40
N ALA A 52 10.22 6.94 11.60
CA ALA A 52 10.36 7.28 10.19
C ALA A 52 9.97 6.07 9.34
N ALA A 53 9.06 6.24 8.41
CA ALA A 53 8.63 5.20 7.48
C ALA A 53 8.76 5.67 6.03
N PHE A 54 9.22 4.79 5.16
CA PHE A 54 9.19 5.01 3.72
C PHE A 54 7.79 4.71 3.18
N THR A 55 7.28 5.62 2.38
CA THR A 55 5.91 5.52 1.82
C THR A 55 5.92 5.98 0.36
N PRO A 56 5.82 5.08 -0.61
CA PRO A 56 5.64 5.46 -2.01
C PRO A 56 4.18 5.84 -2.29
N ILE A 57 3.98 6.88 -3.08
CA ILE A 57 2.67 7.36 -3.53
C ILE A 57 2.66 7.42 -5.05
N ARG A 58 1.77 6.65 -5.68
CA ARG A 58 1.64 6.65 -7.13
C ARG A 58 0.95 7.95 -7.59
N ILE A 59 1.63 8.77 -8.41
CA ILE A 59 1.14 10.08 -8.85
C ILE A 59 -0.17 9.95 -9.63
N VAL A 60 -0.23 8.99 -10.53
CA VAL A 60 -1.36 8.83 -11.46
C VAL A 60 -2.66 8.55 -10.71
N CYS A 61 -2.61 7.88 -9.56
CA CYS A 61 -3.78 7.55 -8.75
C CYS A 61 -3.65 7.93 -7.27
N GLN A 62 -2.62 8.67 -6.89
CA GLN A 62 -2.32 9.03 -5.50
C GLN A 62 -2.34 7.83 -4.53
N ASN A 63 -1.94 6.66 -5.01
CA ASN A 63 -1.91 5.45 -4.19
C ASN A 63 -0.78 5.55 -3.16
N THR A 64 -1.13 5.46 -1.90
CA THR A 64 -0.16 5.36 -0.81
C THR A 64 0.15 3.89 -0.55
N LEU A 65 1.41 3.53 -0.69
CA LEU A 65 1.88 2.17 -0.49
C LEU A 65 2.70 2.07 0.78
N ASN A 66 2.29 1.21 1.69
CA ASN A 66 3.15 0.71 2.76
C ASN A 66 3.68 -0.68 2.34
N ALA A 67 4.79 -0.66 1.61
CA ALA A 67 5.46 -1.89 1.24
C ALA A 67 6.28 -2.40 2.43
N SER A 68 5.72 -3.27 3.24
CA SER A 68 6.51 -4.14 4.08
C SER A 68 6.84 -5.40 3.28
N LEU A 69 8.01 -5.41 2.66
CA LEU A 69 8.58 -6.66 2.15
C LEU A 69 8.73 -7.62 3.34
N ARG A 70 8.42 -8.89 3.16
CA ARG A 70 8.39 -9.93 4.22
C ARG A 70 9.66 -9.99 5.11
N SER A 71 10.77 -9.41 4.67
CA SER A 71 12.06 -9.43 5.37
C SER A 71 12.64 -8.06 5.73
N MET A 72 11.97 -6.94 5.35
CA MET A 72 12.50 -5.61 5.57
C MET A 72 11.48 -4.74 6.30
N THR A 73 11.90 -4.11 7.38
CA THR A 73 11.12 -3.07 8.04
C THR A 73 11.36 -1.75 7.32
N ASN A 74 10.32 -1.15 6.75
CA ASN A 74 10.34 0.19 6.19
C ASN A 74 10.31 1.30 7.25
N VAL A 75 10.55 0.94 8.50
CA VAL A 75 10.40 1.81 9.68
C VAL A 75 11.72 1.88 10.44
N VAL A 76 12.19 3.10 10.70
CA VAL A 76 13.32 3.37 11.61
C VAL A 76 12.79 4.09 12.84
N ARG A 77 13.10 3.57 14.03
CA ARG A 77 12.75 4.18 15.31
C ARG A 77 13.95 4.93 15.89
N ILE A 78 13.73 6.20 16.26
CA ILE A 78 14.75 7.09 16.78
C ILE A 78 14.37 7.47 18.20
N LYS A 79 15.27 7.24 19.17
CA LYS A 79 15.04 7.63 20.56
C LYS A 79 15.11 9.16 20.72
N HIS A 80 14.21 9.74 21.51
CA HIS A 80 14.20 11.19 21.79
C HIS A 80 15.49 11.70 22.45
N THR A 81 16.20 10.85 23.17
CA THR A 81 17.42 11.18 23.92
C THR A 81 18.70 11.11 23.10
N SER A 82 18.61 10.80 21.78
CA SER A 82 19.79 10.63 20.95
C SER A 82 20.50 11.97 20.65
N GLY A 83 21.83 12.00 20.76
CA GLY A 83 22.66 13.15 20.39
C GLY A 83 22.66 13.43 18.91
N ALA A 84 23.21 14.58 18.48
CA ALA A 84 23.25 15.04 17.08
C ALA A 84 23.89 14.00 16.13
N LYS A 85 24.98 13.36 16.57
CA LYS A 85 25.66 12.31 15.79
C LYS A 85 24.72 11.11 15.54
N GLN A 86 24.05 10.63 16.58
CA GLN A 86 23.12 9.50 16.47
C GLN A 86 21.91 9.86 15.60
N ARG A 87 21.42 11.09 15.66
CA ARG A 87 20.32 11.56 14.78
C ARG A 87 20.75 11.58 13.31
N LEU A 88 21.97 12.01 13.00
CA LEU A 88 22.54 12.00 11.67
C LEU A 88 22.69 10.55 11.14
N GLU A 89 23.23 9.63 11.94
CA GLU A 89 23.34 8.21 11.61
C GLU A 89 21.97 7.59 11.30
N ASN A 90 20.94 7.92 12.09
CA ASN A 90 19.57 7.47 11.87
C ASN A 90 18.98 8.04 10.58
N ALA A 91 19.24 9.31 10.27
CA ALA A 91 18.82 9.93 8.99
C ALA A 91 19.47 9.21 7.80
N HIS A 92 20.75 8.89 7.86
CA HIS A 92 21.43 8.08 6.84
C HIS A 92 20.81 6.69 6.68
N LYS A 93 20.44 6.02 7.78
CA LYS A 93 19.74 4.72 7.74
C LYS A 93 18.37 4.83 7.05
N VAL A 94 17.59 5.86 7.37
CA VAL A 94 16.28 6.10 6.74
C VAL A 94 16.45 6.30 5.24
N MET A 95 17.41 7.12 4.81
CA MET A 95 17.67 7.37 3.39
C MET A 95 18.18 6.11 2.67
N GLY A 96 19.09 5.36 3.29
CA GLY A 96 19.57 4.08 2.73
C GLY A 96 18.44 3.07 2.56
N LEU A 97 17.58 2.95 3.56
CA LEU A 97 16.39 2.09 3.50
C LEU A 97 15.44 2.52 2.37
N ALA A 98 15.15 3.83 2.26
CA ALA A 98 14.27 4.35 1.23
C ALA A 98 14.79 4.07 -0.19
N ASN A 99 16.09 4.22 -0.41
CA ASN A 99 16.72 3.91 -1.70
C ASN A 99 16.64 2.41 -2.03
N THR A 100 16.96 1.54 -1.08
CA THR A 100 16.88 0.09 -1.27
C THR A 100 15.46 -0.36 -1.59
N LEU A 101 14.48 0.11 -0.82
CA LEU A 101 13.08 -0.21 -1.04
C LEU A 101 12.57 0.33 -2.38
N SER A 102 12.98 1.53 -2.77
CA SER A 102 12.60 2.12 -4.06
C SER A 102 13.05 1.23 -5.23
N THR A 103 14.31 0.79 -5.23
CA THR A 103 14.85 -0.08 -6.28
C THR A 103 14.14 -1.44 -6.31
N GLN A 104 13.90 -2.03 -5.15
CA GLN A 104 13.20 -3.31 -5.06
C GLN A 104 11.76 -3.22 -5.56
N LEU A 105 11.02 -2.16 -5.18
CA LEU A 105 9.65 -1.94 -5.65
C LEU A 105 9.59 -1.66 -7.14
N GLU A 106 10.54 -0.91 -7.68
CA GLU A 106 10.63 -0.67 -9.12
C GLU A 106 10.77 -1.96 -9.90
N ASN A 107 11.65 -2.86 -9.46
CA ASN A 107 11.81 -4.18 -10.07
C ASN A 107 10.53 -5.02 -9.96
N ILE A 108 9.95 -5.11 -8.76
CA ILE A 108 8.73 -5.89 -8.51
C ILE A 108 7.56 -5.37 -9.37
N PHE A 109 7.33 -4.07 -9.42
CA PHE A 109 6.22 -3.48 -10.15
C PHE A 109 6.40 -3.63 -11.67
N ASN A 110 7.65 -3.49 -12.16
CA ASN A 110 7.95 -3.76 -13.57
C ASN A 110 7.76 -5.23 -13.94
N ASP A 111 8.07 -6.17 -13.05
CA ASP A 111 7.80 -7.57 -13.28
C ASP A 111 6.30 -7.86 -13.25
N TRP A 112 5.55 -7.30 -12.29
CA TRP A 112 4.09 -7.45 -12.25
C TRP A 112 3.36 -6.81 -13.43
N ALA A 113 3.89 -5.73 -14.00
CA ALA A 113 3.33 -5.10 -15.20
C ALA A 113 3.43 -6.00 -16.45
N LYS A 114 4.32 -7.01 -16.43
CA LYS A 114 4.46 -8.00 -17.49
C LYS A 114 3.57 -9.23 -17.30
N VAL A 115 3.12 -9.50 -16.08
CA VAL A 115 2.27 -10.66 -15.75
C VAL A 115 0.83 -10.34 -16.13
N ARG A 116 0.28 -11.09 -17.09
CA ARG A 116 -1.11 -10.92 -17.53
C ARG A 116 -2.06 -11.67 -16.61
N VAL A 117 -3.18 -11.01 -16.30
CA VAL A 117 -4.27 -11.54 -15.49
C VAL A 117 -5.60 -11.29 -16.16
N THR A 118 -6.51 -12.24 -16.00
CA THR A 118 -7.90 -12.12 -16.45
C THR A 118 -8.74 -11.33 -15.47
N ASP A 119 -9.85 -10.75 -15.91
CA ASP A 119 -10.78 -10.01 -15.03
C ASP A 119 -11.27 -10.89 -13.86
N ARG A 120 -11.46 -12.20 -14.08
CA ARG A 120 -11.83 -13.16 -13.05
C ARG A 120 -10.73 -13.30 -11.99
N GLU A 121 -9.47 -13.34 -12.40
CA GLU A 121 -8.32 -13.41 -11.48
C GLU A 121 -8.15 -12.09 -10.72
N VAL A 122 -8.32 -10.94 -11.39
CA VAL A 122 -8.35 -9.62 -10.73
C VAL A 122 -9.41 -9.60 -9.64
N LYS A 123 -10.66 -10.02 -9.94
CA LYS A 123 -11.75 -10.05 -8.95
C LYS A 123 -11.43 -10.99 -7.78
N LYS A 124 -10.85 -12.16 -8.04
CA LYS A 124 -10.41 -13.09 -6.99
C LYS A 124 -9.30 -12.52 -6.10
N LEU A 125 -8.29 -11.87 -6.68
CA LEU A 125 -7.24 -11.19 -5.91
C LEU A 125 -7.82 -10.10 -5.01
N ILE A 126 -8.76 -9.29 -5.51
CA ILE A 126 -9.48 -8.29 -4.74
C ILE A 126 -10.26 -8.94 -3.59
N GLN A 127 -11.03 -9.99 -3.85
CA GLN A 127 -11.80 -10.72 -2.83
C GLN A 127 -10.90 -11.22 -1.69
N LEU A 128 -9.79 -11.86 -2.02
CA LEU A 128 -8.86 -12.40 -1.03
C LEU A 128 -8.14 -11.29 -0.25
N ALA A 129 -7.74 -10.20 -0.91
CA ALA A 129 -7.09 -9.07 -0.26
C ALA A 129 -8.04 -8.34 0.72
N LEU A 130 -9.29 -8.10 0.29
CA LEU A 130 -10.28 -7.36 1.07
C LEU A 130 -11.03 -8.23 2.09
N CYS A 131 -10.85 -9.56 2.07
CA CYS A 131 -11.53 -10.51 2.95
C CYS A 131 -11.46 -10.07 4.43
N PRO A 132 -12.60 -9.85 5.12
CA PRO A 132 -12.60 -9.24 6.44
C PRO A 132 -12.17 -10.20 7.56
N ASN A 133 -12.48 -11.50 7.44
CA ASN A 133 -12.27 -12.48 8.49
C ASN A 133 -12.16 -13.92 7.93
N LYS A 134 -11.86 -14.87 8.82
CA LYS A 134 -11.69 -16.29 8.47
C LYS A 134 -12.98 -16.95 7.97
N GLU A 135 -14.13 -16.53 8.46
CA GLU A 135 -15.43 -17.05 8.04
C GLU A 135 -15.69 -16.74 6.57
N THR A 136 -15.59 -15.46 6.19
CA THR A 136 -15.71 -15.04 4.79
C THR A 136 -14.65 -15.74 3.91
N LEU A 137 -13.41 -15.90 4.40
CA LEU A 137 -12.38 -16.63 3.65
C LEU A 137 -12.78 -18.10 3.41
N ASN A 138 -13.38 -18.75 4.41
CA ASN A 138 -13.83 -20.14 4.26
C ASN A 138 -14.99 -20.26 3.26
N LEU A 139 -15.89 -19.29 3.21
CA LEU A 139 -16.95 -19.24 2.20
C LEU A 139 -16.37 -19.10 0.79
N LEU A 140 -15.42 -18.17 0.60
CA LEU A 140 -14.73 -17.99 -0.68
C LEU A 140 -14.00 -19.28 -1.11
N LYS A 141 -13.33 -19.97 -0.18
CA LYS A 141 -12.64 -21.25 -0.44
C LYS A 141 -13.59 -22.37 -0.88
N LYS A 142 -14.80 -22.37 -0.37
CA LYS A 142 -15.85 -23.35 -0.71
C LYS A 142 -16.61 -22.98 -1.98
N GLY A 143 -16.33 -21.82 -2.60
CA GLY A 143 -17.08 -21.30 -3.73
C GLY A 143 -18.48 -20.78 -3.37
N ALA A 144 -18.76 -20.57 -2.06
CA ALA A 144 -20.03 -20.05 -1.55
C ALA A 144 -20.05 -18.51 -1.53
N GLU A 145 -19.73 -17.88 -2.67
CA GLU A 145 -19.64 -16.42 -2.80
C GLU A 145 -21.00 -15.72 -2.57
N ASP A 146 -22.10 -16.46 -2.76
CA ASP A 146 -23.44 -15.93 -2.52
C ASP A 146 -23.79 -15.75 -1.04
N GLU A 147 -23.11 -16.46 -0.16
CA GLU A 147 -23.33 -16.43 1.29
C GLU A 147 -22.55 -15.34 2.03
N VAL A 148 -21.60 -14.67 1.37
CA VAL A 148 -20.85 -13.58 2.01
C VAL A 148 -21.70 -12.32 2.17
N SER A 149 -21.36 -11.48 3.14
CA SER A 149 -22.14 -10.27 3.45
C SER A 149 -22.24 -9.30 2.26
N THR A 150 -23.38 -8.63 2.13
CA THR A 150 -23.62 -7.62 1.09
C THR A 150 -22.59 -6.49 1.16
N LEU A 151 -22.18 -6.07 2.37
CA LEU A 151 -21.15 -5.05 2.54
C LEU A 151 -19.83 -5.49 1.91
N PHE A 152 -19.44 -6.75 2.09
CA PHE A 152 -18.23 -7.27 1.47
C PHE A 152 -18.35 -7.35 -0.05
N LYS A 153 -19.49 -7.82 -0.57
CA LYS A 153 -19.78 -7.85 -2.02
C LYS A 153 -19.63 -6.45 -2.63
N ASN A 154 -20.30 -5.45 -2.06
CA ASN A 154 -20.22 -4.06 -2.53
C ASN A 154 -18.78 -3.52 -2.49
N THR A 155 -18.03 -3.81 -1.42
CA THR A 155 -16.62 -3.39 -1.31
C THR A 155 -15.74 -4.00 -2.41
N VAL A 156 -15.97 -5.27 -2.75
CA VAL A 156 -15.26 -5.96 -3.83
C VAL A 156 -15.66 -5.39 -5.19
N ASP A 157 -16.96 -5.16 -5.39
CA ASP A 157 -17.48 -4.63 -6.65
C ASP A 157 -17.01 -3.20 -6.89
N ASP A 158 -16.99 -2.33 -5.88
CA ASP A 158 -16.42 -0.97 -5.97
C ASP A 158 -14.93 -0.99 -6.37
N ALA A 159 -14.14 -1.88 -5.74
CA ALA A 159 -12.72 -2.02 -6.06
C ALA A 159 -12.50 -2.61 -7.46
N PHE A 160 -13.35 -3.54 -7.89
CA PHE A 160 -13.30 -4.12 -9.21
C PHE A 160 -13.75 -3.13 -10.29
N GLU A 161 -14.80 -2.34 -10.03
CA GLU A 161 -15.24 -1.25 -10.91
C GLU A 161 -14.10 -0.24 -11.10
N TYR A 162 -13.43 0.19 -10.02
CA TYR A 162 -12.25 1.05 -10.11
C TYR A 162 -11.16 0.44 -11.02
N ALA A 163 -10.90 -0.86 -10.91
CA ALA A 163 -9.95 -1.56 -11.76
C ALA A 163 -10.33 -1.53 -13.25
N MET A 164 -11.63 -1.56 -13.56
CA MET A 164 -12.13 -1.66 -14.94
C MET A 164 -12.29 -0.31 -15.63
N ILE A 165 -12.64 0.76 -14.88
CA ILE A 165 -13.05 2.03 -15.50
C ILE A 165 -12.13 3.22 -15.20
N SER A 166 -11.32 3.18 -14.12
CA SER A 166 -10.44 4.32 -13.80
C SER A 166 -9.37 4.51 -14.88
N ASP A 167 -9.18 5.75 -15.35
CA ASP A 167 -8.16 6.09 -16.34
C ASP A 167 -6.77 5.59 -15.96
N THR A 168 -6.45 5.64 -14.67
CA THR A 168 -5.17 5.16 -14.13
C THR A 168 -5.00 3.64 -14.20
N GLN A 169 -6.09 2.91 -14.43
CA GLN A 169 -6.10 1.46 -14.62
C GLN A 169 -6.18 1.04 -16.09
N GLN A 170 -6.26 2.02 -17.01
CA GLN A 170 -6.28 1.77 -18.46
C GLN A 170 -4.92 1.98 -19.13
N MET A 171 -3.87 2.21 -18.34
CA MET A 171 -2.48 2.31 -18.84
C MET A 171 -1.95 0.92 -19.23
N ASP A 172 -0.99 0.86 -20.13
CA ASP A 172 -0.34 -0.39 -20.56
C ASP A 172 0.29 -1.18 -19.40
N THR A 173 0.72 -0.46 -18.36
CA THR A 173 1.31 -1.03 -17.15
C THR A 173 0.29 -1.65 -16.20
N THR A 174 -0.98 -1.22 -16.27
CA THR A 174 -2.04 -1.63 -15.32
C THR A 174 -3.14 -2.46 -15.96
N LYS A 175 -3.53 -2.15 -17.19
CA LYS A 175 -4.65 -2.84 -17.85
C LYS A 175 -4.39 -4.33 -18.07
N GLY A 176 -5.14 -5.19 -17.38
CA GLY A 176 -5.02 -6.64 -17.48
C GLY A 176 -3.65 -7.16 -17.00
N THR A 177 -3.05 -6.50 -16.03
CA THR A 177 -1.76 -6.90 -15.44
C THR A 177 -1.89 -7.14 -13.94
N LEU A 178 -0.94 -7.89 -13.39
CA LEU A 178 -0.87 -8.12 -11.95
C LEU A 178 -0.62 -6.81 -11.18
N PHE A 179 0.16 -5.88 -11.76
CA PHE A 179 0.35 -4.56 -11.18
C PHE A 179 -0.97 -3.78 -11.12
N GLY A 180 -1.81 -3.90 -12.15
CA GLY A 180 -3.17 -3.33 -12.14
C GLY A 180 -4.06 -3.96 -11.07
N ALA A 181 -4.03 -5.28 -10.89
CA ALA A 181 -4.78 -5.96 -9.84
C ALA A 181 -4.37 -5.48 -8.44
N TYR A 182 -3.07 -5.29 -8.19
CA TYR A 182 -2.56 -4.68 -6.97
C TYR A 182 -3.08 -3.24 -6.79
N ASN A 183 -3.00 -2.42 -7.85
CA ASN A 183 -3.46 -1.04 -7.82
C ASN A 183 -4.99 -0.92 -7.67
N ALA A 184 -5.77 -1.93 -8.04
CA ALA A 184 -7.21 -1.96 -7.77
C ALA A 184 -7.50 -1.87 -6.27
N VAL A 185 -6.77 -2.60 -5.45
CA VAL A 185 -6.92 -2.59 -3.99
C VAL A 185 -6.41 -1.29 -3.38
N THR A 186 -5.22 -0.83 -3.77
CA THR A 186 -4.66 0.42 -3.24
C THR A 186 -5.48 1.63 -3.66
N GLY A 187 -5.91 1.67 -4.93
CA GLY A 187 -6.74 2.73 -5.49
C GLY A 187 -8.12 2.79 -4.86
N TYR A 188 -8.74 1.67 -4.54
CA TYR A 188 -9.98 1.63 -3.78
C TYR A 188 -9.87 2.42 -2.47
N PHE A 189 -8.84 2.15 -1.66
CA PHE A 189 -8.65 2.86 -0.38
C PHE A 189 -8.29 4.33 -0.55
N GLN A 190 -7.66 4.70 -1.65
CA GLN A 190 -7.22 6.06 -1.91
C GLN A 190 -8.32 6.95 -2.50
N ASN A 191 -9.11 6.40 -3.42
CA ASN A 191 -9.94 7.19 -4.32
C ASN A 191 -11.43 6.86 -4.24
N VAL A 192 -11.81 5.66 -3.79
CA VAL A 192 -13.21 5.19 -3.79
C VAL A 192 -13.78 5.17 -2.38
N ARG A 193 -13.07 4.57 -1.43
CA ARG A 193 -13.54 4.43 -0.06
C ARG A 193 -13.78 5.79 0.60
N ASN A 194 -14.96 5.97 1.17
CA ASN A 194 -15.27 7.13 1.98
C ASN A 194 -14.69 6.99 3.39
N TYR A 195 -14.10 8.07 3.88
CA TYR A 195 -13.60 8.22 5.24
C TYR A 195 -14.33 9.38 5.93
N ARG A 196 -14.45 9.30 7.26
CA ARG A 196 -15.08 10.37 8.04
C ARG A 196 -14.38 11.73 7.83
N ASP A 197 -13.05 11.71 7.78
CA ASP A 197 -12.16 12.86 7.62
C ASP A 197 -10.77 12.43 7.11
N GLY A 198 -9.92 13.42 6.86
CA GLY A 198 -8.54 13.19 6.38
C GLY A 198 -7.67 12.45 7.39
N GLU A 199 -7.90 12.64 8.70
CA GLU A 199 -7.18 11.93 9.76
C GLU A 199 -7.52 10.44 9.74
N ALA A 200 -8.80 10.09 9.65
CA ALA A 200 -9.24 8.70 9.56
C ALA A 200 -8.66 8.01 8.31
N LYS A 201 -8.57 8.74 7.19
CA LYS A 201 -7.91 8.26 5.96
C LYS A 201 -6.42 8.00 6.21
N LEU A 202 -5.70 8.96 6.79
CA LEU A 202 -4.27 8.84 7.09
C LEU A 202 -3.98 7.69 8.05
N GLN A 203 -4.74 7.57 9.14
CA GLN A 203 -4.63 6.45 10.07
C GLN A 203 -4.86 5.10 9.39
N SER A 204 -5.88 5.01 8.53
CA SER A 204 -6.20 3.78 7.81
C SER A 204 -5.09 3.34 6.85
N ILE A 205 -4.48 4.29 6.13
CA ILE A 205 -3.54 4.02 5.04
C ILE A 205 -2.10 3.89 5.52
N VAL A 206 -1.66 4.69 6.50
CA VAL A 206 -0.24 4.83 6.86
C VAL A 206 0.07 4.34 8.27
N MET A 207 -0.89 4.36 9.20
CA MET A 207 -0.65 4.19 10.63
C MET A 207 -1.17 2.85 11.19
N GLY A 208 -1.16 1.79 10.42
CA GLY A 208 -1.54 0.44 10.87
C GLY A 208 -3.02 0.13 10.77
N GLY A 209 -3.81 0.96 10.09
CA GLY A 209 -5.25 0.75 9.92
C GLY A 209 -5.63 -0.25 8.83
N THR A 210 -6.93 -0.37 8.60
CA THR A 210 -7.50 -1.38 7.70
C THR A 210 -6.93 -1.30 6.28
N ALA A 211 -6.79 -0.11 5.72
CA ALA A 211 -6.28 0.05 4.36
C ALA A 211 -4.84 -0.46 4.24
N GLN A 212 -3.99 -0.14 5.22
CA GLN A 212 -2.61 -0.62 5.25
C GLN A 212 -2.55 -2.15 5.28
N LEU A 213 -3.33 -2.79 6.18
CA LEU A 213 -3.34 -4.25 6.30
C LEU A 213 -3.84 -4.94 5.03
N LYS A 214 -4.88 -4.38 4.39
CA LYS A 214 -5.43 -4.93 3.15
C LYS A 214 -4.51 -4.73 1.95
N THR A 215 -3.86 -3.58 1.87
CA THR A 215 -2.83 -3.30 0.85
C THR A 215 -1.62 -4.23 0.99
N GLN A 216 -1.17 -4.47 2.23
CA GLN A 216 -0.12 -5.44 2.50
C GLN A 216 -0.55 -6.86 2.07
N LYS A 217 -1.79 -7.25 2.38
CA LYS A 217 -2.32 -8.55 1.94
C LYS A 217 -2.39 -8.66 0.41
N ALA A 218 -2.79 -7.60 -0.27
CA ALA A 218 -2.77 -7.55 -1.74
C ALA A 218 -1.36 -7.72 -2.29
N PHE A 219 -0.36 -7.06 -1.68
CA PHE A 219 1.03 -7.20 -2.07
C PHE A 219 1.54 -8.64 -1.92
N GLU A 220 1.24 -9.30 -0.79
CA GLU A 220 1.58 -10.70 -0.55
C GLU A 220 0.94 -11.63 -1.61
N LEU A 221 -0.36 -11.45 -1.86
CA LEU A 221 -1.10 -12.26 -2.85
C LEU A 221 -0.55 -12.06 -4.27
N CYS A 222 -0.23 -10.82 -4.66
CA CYS A 222 0.37 -10.56 -5.97
C CYS A 222 1.79 -11.15 -6.07
N THR A 223 2.56 -11.12 -4.98
CA THR A 223 3.87 -11.79 -4.93
C THR A 223 3.71 -13.31 -5.13
N ASP A 224 2.78 -13.93 -4.40
CA ASP A 224 2.52 -15.36 -4.52
C ASP A 224 1.99 -15.72 -5.94
N PHE A 225 1.13 -14.88 -6.51
CA PHE A 225 0.63 -15.06 -7.89
C PHE A 225 1.74 -14.95 -8.93
N ALA A 226 2.66 -14.02 -8.77
CA ALA A 226 3.80 -13.88 -9.70
C ALA A 226 4.68 -15.14 -9.75
N TYR A 227 4.76 -15.90 -8.66
CA TYR A 227 5.51 -17.17 -8.59
C TYR A 227 4.70 -18.39 -9.03
N SER A 228 3.42 -18.48 -8.64
CA SER A 228 2.60 -19.69 -8.75
C SER A 228 1.41 -19.54 -9.70
N GLY A 229 1.20 -18.35 -10.27
CA GLY A 229 0.05 -18.08 -11.12
C GLY A 229 -1.27 -18.33 -10.41
N ALA A 230 -2.28 -18.78 -11.17
CA ALA A 230 -3.63 -19.04 -10.66
C ALA A 230 -3.70 -20.21 -9.64
N GLU A 231 -2.61 -20.96 -9.41
CA GLU A 231 -2.57 -22.04 -8.42
C GLU A 231 -2.84 -21.54 -7.01
N ILE A 232 -2.55 -20.26 -6.71
CA ILE A 232 -2.87 -19.65 -5.41
C ILE A 232 -4.36 -19.64 -5.07
N PHE A 233 -5.23 -19.82 -6.07
CA PHE A 233 -6.67 -19.90 -5.89
C PHE A 233 -7.17 -21.33 -5.63
N ASN A 234 -6.30 -22.33 -5.75
CA ASN A 234 -6.62 -23.71 -5.45
C ASN A 234 -6.46 -23.94 -3.94
N PHE A 235 -7.55 -23.82 -3.22
CA PHE A 235 -7.59 -24.04 -1.78
C PHE A 235 -7.83 -25.54 -1.48
N ASN A 236 -6.76 -26.35 -1.56
CA ASN A 236 -6.81 -27.74 -1.10
C ASN A 236 -6.58 -27.82 0.41
#